data_51c97fc8a901e596fe542915b824ee3a
#
_entry.id   51c97fc8a901e596fe542915b824ee3a
#
_cell.length_a   1.000
_cell.length_b   1.000
_cell.length_c   1.000
_cell.angle_alpha   90.00
_cell.angle_beta   90.00
_cell.angle_gamma   90.00
#
_symmetry.space_group_name_H-M   'P 1'
#
loop_
_entity.id
_entity.type
_entity.pdbx_description
1 polymer ?
#
loop_
_entity_poly.entity_id
_entity_poly.type
_entity_poly.pdbx_seq_one_letter_code
_entity_poly.pdbx_strand_id
1 'polypeptide(L)'
;MDVSGETCPQYLLFTEEDLVRVGAYAKINPPLRSRDDQEALWDALRDGTLLAVTTDHSPFTLQEKERAETDIWAAPPGAPGVEQLLLGMLDAVARGRLTLQEAVA
;
A
#
# COMPACT_ATOMS: atom_id res chain seq x y z
N MET A 1 -16.06 -23.03 0.67
CA MET A 1 -16.20 -21.78 -0.09
C MET A 1 -14.79 -21.33 -0.42
N ASP A 2 -14.47 -21.16 -1.69
CA ASP A 2 -13.16 -20.66 -2.10
C ASP A 2 -13.20 -19.12 -2.00
N VAL A 3 -12.29 -18.57 -1.22
CA VAL A 3 -12.14 -17.11 -1.03
C VAL A 3 -10.72 -16.75 -1.40
N SER A 4 -10.55 -15.72 -2.22
CA SER A 4 -9.26 -15.12 -2.52
C SER A 4 -9.15 -13.74 -1.91
N GLY A 5 -7.94 -13.33 -1.55
CA GLY A 5 -7.65 -12.01 -1.03
C GLY A 5 -6.57 -11.31 -1.85
N GLU A 6 -6.57 -9.97 -1.77
CA GLU A 6 -5.56 -9.13 -2.39
C GLU A 6 -5.10 -8.04 -1.42
N THR A 7 -3.94 -7.45 -1.69
CA THR A 7 -3.46 -6.27 -0.99
C THR A 7 -2.98 -5.21 -2.00
N CYS A 8 -2.48 -4.08 -1.50
CA CYS A 8 -2.04 -2.98 -2.35
C CYS A 8 -0.62 -2.55 -2.00
N PRO A 9 0.14 -1.95 -2.96
CA PRO A 9 1.51 -1.52 -2.73
C PRO A 9 1.68 -0.60 -1.51
N GLN A 10 0.73 0.29 -1.27
CA GLN A 10 0.78 1.22 -0.15
C GLN A 10 0.84 0.51 1.20
N TYR A 11 0.15 -0.62 1.37
CA TYR A 11 0.17 -1.39 2.62
C TYR A 11 1.44 -2.23 2.78
N LEU A 12 2.09 -2.57 1.69
CA LEU A 12 3.35 -3.30 1.68
C LEU A 12 4.58 -2.40 1.87
N LEU A 13 4.48 -1.12 1.49
CA LEU A 13 5.61 -0.20 1.43
C LEU A 13 5.60 0.83 2.56
N PHE A 14 4.43 1.17 3.10
CA PHE A 14 4.25 2.23 4.09
C PHE A 14 3.58 1.71 5.36
N THR A 15 3.78 2.42 6.47
CA THR A 15 3.19 2.14 7.77
C THR A 15 2.51 3.38 8.35
N GLU A 16 1.86 3.23 9.49
CA GLU A 16 1.27 4.35 10.22
C GLU A 16 2.28 5.44 10.61
N GLU A 17 3.57 5.07 10.74
CA GLU A 17 4.65 6.05 10.98
C GLU A 17 4.80 7.01 9.80
N ASP A 18 4.59 6.53 8.57
CA ASP A 18 4.59 7.38 7.38
C ASP A 18 3.42 8.35 7.38
N LEU A 19 2.24 7.92 7.85
CA LEU A 19 1.09 8.80 8.02
C LEU A 19 1.39 9.93 9.01
N VAL A 20 2.06 9.62 10.12
CA VAL A 20 2.51 10.65 11.09
C VAL A 20 3.51 11.61 10.46
N ARG A 21 4.44 11.08 9.64
CA ARG A 21 5.50 11.86 9.03
C ARG A 21 5.03 12.82 7.93
N VAL A 22 4.10 12.38 7.06
CA VAL A 22 3.68 13.15 5.89
C VAL A 22 2.21 13.59 5.92
N GLY A 23 1.47 13.24 6.98
CA GLY A 23 0.11 13.72 7.21
C GLY A 23 -0.88 13.32 6.12
N ALA A 24 -1.68 14.27 5.69
CA ALA A 24 -2.77 14.07 4.74
C ALA A 24 -2.38 13.42 3.41
N TYR A 25 -1.11 13.55 2.99
CA TYR A 25 -0.63 12.91 1.77
C TYR A 25 -0.68 11.38 1.83
N ALA A 26 -0.47 10.79 3.02
CA ALA A 26 -0.55 9.36 3.25
C ALA A 26 -1.95 8.89 3.70
N LYS A 27 -2.96 9.77 3.69
CA LYS A 27 -4.33 9.36 4.02
C LYS A 27 -4.91 8.49 2.91
N ILE A 28 -5.22 7.25 3.28
CA ILE A 28 -5.90 6.24 2.45
C ILE A 28 -6.94 5.52 3.31
N ASN A 29 -7.87 4.81 2.68
CA ASN A 29 -8.85 3.94 3.36
C ASN A 29 -8.83 2.54 2.73
N PRO A 30 -8.65 1.50 3.54
CA PRO A 30 -8.34 1.49 4.98
C PRO A 30 -7.03 2.22 5.31
N PRO A 31 -6.84 2.74 6.52
CA PRO A 31 -5.63 3.47 6.89
C PRO A 31 -4.41 2.54 6.98
N LEU A 32 -3.23 3.13 6.78
CA LEU A 32 -1.95 2.44 7.03
C LEU A 32 -1.90 1.91 8.47
N ARG A 33 -1.29 0.75 8.65
CA ARG A 33 -1.20 0.04 9.91
C ARG A 33 0.24 -0.11 10.37
N SER A 34 0.44 -0.89 11.41
CA SER A 34 1.74 -1.12 12.03
C SER A 34 2.72 -1.85 11.10
N ARG A 35 3.98 -1.86 11.48
CA ARG A 35 5.00 -2.68 10.80
C ARG A 35 4.70 -4.17 10.91
N ASP A 36 4.15 -4.62 12.02
CA ASP A 36 3.81 -6.05 12.20
C ASP A 36 2.68 -6.46 11.23
N ASP A 37 1.69 -5.61 11.01
CA ASP A 37 0.66 -5.82 9.99
C ASP A 37 1.26 -5.86 8.58
N GLN A 38 2.21 -4.97 8.29
CA GLN A 38 2.93 -4.95 7.02
C GLN A 38 3.70 -6.26 6.78
N GLU A 39 4.44 -6.75 7.77
CA GLU A 39 5.16 -8.03 7.66
C GLU A 39 4.20 -9.21 7.48
N ALA A 40 3.07 -9.20 8.17
CA ALA A 40 2.03 -10.22 7.99
C ALA A 40 1.46 -10.25 6.56
N LEU A 41 1.32 -9.10 5.90
CA LEU A 41 0.92 -9.05 4.49
C LEU A 41 1.99 -9.65 3.55
N TRP A 42 3.28 -9.39 3.81
CA TRP A 42 4.37 -10.01 3.06
C TRP A 42 4.38 -11.53 3.25
N ASP A 43 4.16 -12.02 4.46
CA ASP A 43 4.06 -13.46 4.74
C ASP A 43 2.87 -14.08 4.00
N ALA A 44 1.71 -13.41 4.03
CA ALA A 44 0.49 -13.87 3.36
C ALA A 44 0.62 -13.93 1.83
N LEU A 45 1.43 -13.06 1.23
CA LEU A 45 1.76 -13.16 -0.20
C LEU A 45 2.67 -14.35 -0.49
N ARG A 46 3.68 -14.60 0.35
CA ARG A 46 4.61 -15.72 0.17
C ARG A 46 3.96 -17.08 0.38
N ASP A 47 3.03 -17.20 1.30
CA ASP A 47 2.35 -18.47 1.59
C ASP A 47 1.09 -18.71 0.72
N GLY A 48 0.72 -17.71 -0.12
CA GLY A 48 -0.43 -17.83 -1.04
C GLY A 48 -1.78 -17.57 -0.39
N THR A 49 -1.83 -17.08 0.85
CA THR A 49 -3.06 -16.61 1.50
C THR A 49 -3.64 -15.40 0.77
N LEU A 50 -2.78 -14.47 0.33
CA LEU A 50 -3.10 -13.41 -0.60
C LEU A 50 -2.61 -13.79 -1.99
N LEU A 51 -3.47 -13.66 -3.00
CA LEU A 51 -3.21 -14.11 -4.35
C LEU A 51 -2.78 -13.00 -5.31
N ALA A 52 -2.95 -11.73 -4.93
CA ALA A 52 -2.67 -10.62 -5.82
C ALA A 52 -2.27 -9.35 -5.06
N VAL A 53 -1.53 -8.50 -5.77
CA VAL A 53 -1.31 -7.12 -5.39
C VAL A 53 -1.97 -6.23 -6.44
N THR A 54 -2.91 -5.39 -6.02
CA THR A 54 -3.67 -4.49 -6.89
C THR A 54 -3.38 -3.04 -6.50
N THR A 55 -3.63 -2.09 -7.40
CA THR A 55 -3.17 -0.71 -7.17
C THR A 55 -4.05 0.10 -6.23
N ASP A 56 -5.34 -0.16 -6.23
CA ASP A 56 -6.34 0.75 -5.64
C ASP A 56 -6.07 2.21 -6.04
N HIS A 57 -5.78 2.43 -7.33
CA HIS A 57 -5.35 3.72 -7.87
C HIS A 57 -6.45 4.78 -7.71
N SER A 58 -6.25 5.69 -6.78
CA SER A 58 -7.17 6.80 -6.50
C SER A 58 -6.38 8.09 -6.30
N PRO A 59 -5.96 8.73 -7.41
CA PRO A 59 -5.13 9.92 -7.34
C PRO A 59 -5.94 11.16 -6.98
N PHE A 60 -5.34 12.01 -6.18
CA PHE A 60 -5.82 13.35 -5.85
C PHE A 60 -4.69 14.35 -6.08
N THR A 61 -5.03 15.57 -6.44
CA THR A 61 -4.05 16.64 -6.57
C THR A 61 -3.46 17.03 -5.21
N LEU A 62 -2.26 17.62 -5.22
CA LEU A 62 -1.65 18.13 -4.00
C LEU A 62 -2.57 19.14 -3.31
N GLN A 63 -3.21 20.02 -4.07
CA GLN A 63 -4.14 21.02 -3.53
C GLN A 63 -5.34 20.40 -2.82
N GLU A 64 -5.88 19.29 -3.32
CA GLU A 64 -6.96 18.57 -2.64
C GLU A 64 -6.50 17.95 -1.33
N LYS A 65 -5.29 17.40 -1.31
CA LYS A 65 -4.69 16.87 -0.08
C LYS A 65 -4.36 17.97 0.92
N GLU A 66 -3.82 19.09 0.48
CA GLU A 66 -3.41 20.23 1.32
C GLU A 66 -4.57 20.98 1.95
N ARG A 67 -5.77 20.93 1.38
CA ARG A 67 -6.98 21.50 2.02
C ARG A 67 -7.24 20.96 3.42
N ALA A 68 -6.61 19.87 3.77
CA ALA A 68 -6.77 19.19 5.03
C ALA A 68 -5.56 19.29 5.96
N GLU A 69 -4.65 20.24 5.77
CA GLU A 69 -3.47 20.40 6.64
C GLU A 69 -3.82 20.52 8.11
N THR A 70 -4.99 21.10 8.43
CA THR A 70 -5.47 21.28 9.80
C THR A 70 -6.52 20.25 10.23
N ASP A 71 -7.08 19.50 9.30
CA ASP A 71 -8.12 18.51 9.55
C ASP A 71 -7.97 17.31 8.62
N ILE A 72 -7.39 16.24 9.13
CA ILE A 72 -7.19 14.98 8.37
C ILE A 72 -8.51 14.43 7.81
N TRP A 73 -9.64 14.70 8.44
CA TRP A 73 -10.94 14.22 7.98
C TRP A 73 -11.38 14.89 6.68
N ALA A 74 -10.95 16.12 6.44
CA ALA A 74 -11.23 16.85 5.20
C ALA A 74 -10.36 16.39 4.01
N ALA A 75 -9.27 15.63 4.26
CA ALA A 75 -8.44 15.08 3.19
C ALA A 75 -9.16 13.96 2.45
N PRO A 76 -9.17 13.97 1.11
CA PRO A 76 -9.68 12.83 0.36
C PRO A 76 -8.79 11.60 0.59
N PRO A 77 -9.39 10.41 0.85
CA PRO A 77 -8.63 9.18 1.04
C PRO A 77 -8.28 8.56 -0.32
N GLY A 78 -7.00 8.42 -0.60
CA GLY A 78 -6.52 7.76 -1.81
C GLY A 78 -5.09 8.15 -2.14
N ALA A 79 -4.46 7.33 -2.97
CA ALA A 79 -3.11 7.53 -3.44
C ALA A 79 -2.94 7.02 -4.88
N PRO A 80 -2.04 7.59 -5.69
CA PRO A 80 -1.65 7.00 -6.96
C PRO A 80 -0.91 5.69 -6.72
N GLY A 81 -1.24 4.62 -7.46
CA GLY A 81 -0.66 3.29 -7.27
C GLY A 81 -0.17 2.61 -8.54
N VAL A 82 -0.61 3.06 -9.72
CA VAL A 82 -0.31 2.37 -11.00
C VAL A 82 1.19 2.32 -11.27
N GLU A 83 1.89 3.43 -11.14
CA GLU A 83 3.34 3.50 -11.39
C GLU A 83 4.13 2.72 -10.33
N GLN A 84 3.68 2.80 -9.08
CA GLN A 84 4.37 2.19 -7.94
C GLN A 84 4.24 0.67 -7.87
N LEU A 85 3.21 0.09 -8.48
CA LEU A 85 2.97 -1.36 -8.40
C LEU A 85 4.16 -2.15 -8.93
N LEU A 86 4.53 -1.95 -10.18
CA LEU A 86 5.64 -2.70 -10.80
C LEU A 86 6.96 -2.40 -10.11
N LEU A 87 7.25 -1.12 -9.88
CA LEU A 87 8.52 -0.70 -9.27
C LEU A 87 8.64 -1.21 -7.84
N GLY A 88 7.58 -1.17 -7.05
CA GLY A 88 7.55 -1.69 -5.69
C GLY A 88 7.75 -3.21 -5.63
N MET A 89 7.14 -3.95 -6.54
CA MET A 89 7.31 -5.41 -6.61
C MET A 89 8.72 -5.79 -7.06
N LEU A 90 9.31 -5.09 -8.02
CA LEU A 90 10.70 -5.32 -8.44
C LEU A 90 11.71 -4.95 -7.33
N ASP A 91 11.47 -3.87 -6.58
CA ASP A 91 12.29 -3.55 -5.41
C ASP A 91 12.18 -4.63 -4.32
N ALA A 92 10.98 -5.18 -4.10
CA ALA A 92 10.78 -6.29 -3.17
C ALA A 92 11.56 -7.55 -3.58
N VAL A 93 11.61 -7.85 -4.86
CA VAL A 93 12.45 -8.93 -5.40
C VAL A 93 13.93 -8.64 -5.18
N ALA A 94 14.38 -7.43 -5.49
CA ALA A 94 15.78 -7.02 -5.29
C ALA A 94 16.22 -7.08 -3.81
N ARG A 95 15.30 -6.85 -2.89
CA ARG A 95 15.52 -6.96 -1.43
C ARG A 95 15.32 -8.37 -0.88
N GLY A 96 14.99 -9.34 -1.73
CA GLY A 96 14.78 -10.74 -1.31
C GLY A 96 13.50 -10.99 -0.51
N ARG A 97 12.51 -10.09 -0.60
CA ARG A 97 11.19 -10.29 0.03
C ARG A 97 10.32 -11.27 -0.74
N LEU A 98 10.43 -11.25 -2.06
CA LEU A 98 9.76 -12.16 -2.98
C LEU A 98 10.78 -12.68 -4.01
N THR A 99 10.51 -13.83 -4.60
CA THR A 99 11.16 -14.24 -5.83
C THR A 99 10.49 -13.54 -7.02
N LEU A 100 11.18 -13.53 -8.16
CA LEU A 100 10.58 -12.97 -9.39
C LEU A 100 9.33 -13.76 -9.82
N GLN A 101 9.33 -15.07 -9.62
CA GLN A 101 8.19 -15.93 -9.93
C GLN A 101 6.97 -15.56 -9.07
N GLU A 102 7.16 -15.33 -7.78
CA GLU A 102 6.07 -14.89 -6.88
C GLU A 102 5.55 -13.50 -7.26
N ALA A 103 6.44 -12.60 -7.66
CA ALA A 103 6.05 -11.24 -8.02
C ALA A 103 5.23 -11.15 -9.33
N VAL A 104 5.34 -12.13 -10.22
CA VAL A 104 4.64 -12.16 -11.53
C VAL A 104 3.52 -13.21 -11.60
N ALA A 105 3.39 -14.01 -10.58
CA ALA A 105 2.33 -15.01 -10.51
C ALA A 105 0.96 -14.37 -10.24
#